data_ffccd9bfaf64171c9f087460e37f100f
#
_entry.id   ffccd9bfaf64171c9f087460e37f100f
#
_cell.length_a   1.000
_cell.length_b   1.000
_cell.length_c   1.000
_cell.angle_alpha   90.00
_cell.angle_beta   90.00
_cell.angle_gamma   90.00
#
_symmetry.space_group_name_H-M   'P 1'
#
loop_
_entity.id
_entity.type
_entity.pdbx_description
1 polymer ?
#
loop_
_entity_poly.entity_id
_entity_poly.type
_entity_poly.pdbx_seq_one_letter_code
_entity_poly.pdbx_strand_id
1 'polypeptide(L)'
;MRRLPVFFVLDCSESMLGEPLQHMQQGVQQVMQHLRQDPYALETVYVSVIAFAGIVRTLVPLVEAFAFYPPPLPLGSGSHLGAALEHLMDEFDRYLIKTTEEVKGDWKPIVYLLTDGHPTDRCDNAIYRWQKRYARRCTLIAVGLGNSVDFVTLRKLTENIVSFEHLNEEGFKKFFQWISASVLSQSKSIGDGVEQNPMLPLDERYLQIVKDVQRHQGVDENCVTFVGRCGKLNRPYLMKFDKELQYASEEVSAIK
;
A
#
# COMPACT_ATOMS: atom_id res chain seq x y z
N MET A 1 -0.87 -24.26 -6.18
CA MET A 1 -0.06 -23.40 -5.29
C MET A 1 -0.97 -22.38 -4.61
N ARG A 2 -0.67 -21.87 -3.41
CA ARG A 2 -1.51 -20.83 -2.76
C ARG A 2 -1.26 -19.49 -3.42
N ARG A 3 -2.31 -18.72 -3.68
CA ARG A 3 -2.21 -17.38 -4.29
C ARG A 3 -1.84 -16.34 -3.24
N LEU A 4 -1.04 -15.35 -3.62
CA LEU A 4 -0.80 -14.11 -2.88
C LEU A 4 -1.56 -12.97 -3.56
N PRO A 5 -2.75 -12.61 -3.09
CA PRO A 5 -3.50 -11.49 -3.66
C PRO A 5 -2.88 -10.15 -3.27
N VAL A 6 -2.70 -9.28 -4.25
CA VAL A 6 -2.20 -7.91 -4.10
C VAL A 6 -3.20 -6.95 -4.75
N PHE A 7 -3.73 -6.02 -3.95
CA PHE A 7 -4.69 -5.03 -4.41
C PHE A 7 -4.07 -3.63 -4.40
N PHE A 8 -4.11 -2.96 -5.53
CA PHE A 8 -3.85 -1.53 -5.63
C PHE A 8 -5.18 -0.79 -5.63
N VAL A 9 -5.43 0.04 -4.62
CA VAL A 9 -6.62 0.89 -4.49
C VAL A 9 -6.14 2.32 -4.65
N LEU A 10 -6.43 2.93 -5.80
CA LEU A 10 -5.81 4.14 -6.27
C LEU A 10 -6.82 5.29 -6.34
N ASP A 11 -6.53 6.36 -5.63
CA ASP A 11 -7.28 7.60 -5.72
C ASP A 11 -7.00 8.27 -7.07
N CYS A 12 -8.05 8.53 -7.81
CA CYS A 12 -8.03 9.16 -9.12
C CYS A 12 -8.88 10.45 -9.13
N SER A 13 -9.02 11.09 -7.98
CA SER A 13 -9.72 12.37 -7.82
C SER A 13 -8.98 13.53 -8.49
N GLU A 14 -9.63 14.68 -8.60
CA GLU A 14 -9.05 15.88 -9.25
C GLU A 14 -7.75 16.33 -8.61
N SER A 15 -7.60 16.18 -7.29
CA SER A 15 -6.37 16.53 -6.55
C SER A 15 -5.17 15.69 -6.98
N MET A 16 -5.41 14.53 -7.59
CA MET A 16 -4.37 13.64 -8.11
C MET A 16 -3.96 13.98 -9.56
N LEU A 17 -4.55 15.02 -10.17
CA LEU A 17 -4.27 15.40 -11.56
C LEU A 17 -2.78 15.79 -11.74
N GLY A 18 -2.18 15.31 -12.82
CA GLY A 18 -0.81 15.63 -13.20
C GLY A 18 0.21 14.60 -12.71
N GLU A 19 1.28 15.05 -12.10
CA GLU A 19 2.41 14.20 -11.68
C GLU A 19 2.01 13.06 -10.73
N PRO A 20 1.14 13.26 -9.71
CA PRO A 20 0.78 12.18 -8.81
C PRO A 20 0.14 10.99 -9.52
N LEU A 21 -0.81 11.25 -10.41
CA LEU A 21 -1.50 10.21 -11.18
C LEU A 21 -0.55 9.48 -12.14
N GLN A 22 0.35 10.23 -12.79
CA GLN A 22 1.38 9.67 -13.68
C GLN A 22 2.35 8.78 -12.90
N HIS A 23 2.83 9.24 -11.75
CA HIS A 23 3.74 8.46 -10.90
C HIS A 23 3.09 7.18 -10.38
N MET A 24 1.82 7.24 -9.98
CA MET A 24 1.08 6.02 -9.58
C MET A 24 0.99 5.03 -10.73
N GLN A 25 0.64 5.49 -11.93
CA GLN A 25 0.54 4.63 -13.11
C GLN A 25 1.89 4.00 -13.47
N GLN A 26 2.95 4.79 -13.52
CA GLN A 26 4.32 4.31 -13.77
C GLN A 26 4.79 3.35 -12.68
N GLY A 27 4.47 3.65 -11.43
CA GLY A 27 4.82 2.82 -10.30
C GLY A 27 4.19 1.43 -10.34
N VAL A 28 2.90 1.34 -10.64
CA VAL A 28 2.23 0.04 -10.84
C VAL A 28 2.88 -0.72 -12.00
N GLN A 29 3.20 -0.05 -13.11
CA GLN A 29 3.93 -0.68 -14.24
C GLN A 29 5.29 -1.23 -13.79
N GLN A 30 6.04 -0.46 -13.01
CA GLN A 30 7.35 -0.85 -12.49
C GLN A 30 7.25 -2.09 -11.58
N VAL A 31 6.27 -2.12 -10.65
CA VAL A 31 6.02 -3.30 -9.80
C VAL A 31 5.80 -4.52 -10.67
N MET A 32 4.93 -4.41 -11.68
CA MET A 32 4.61 -5.53 -12.55
C MET A 32 5.80 -6.01 -13.39
N GLN A 33 6.66 -5.09 -13.84
CA GLN A 33 7.89 -5.46 -14.53
C GLN A 33 8.82 -6.29 -13.63
N HIS A 34 8.98 -5.90 -12.36
CA HIS A 34 9.81 -6.65 -11.41
C HIS A 34 9.19 -8.01 -11.06
N LEU A 35 7.88 -8.08 -10.81
CA LEU A 35 7.20 -9.34 -10.49
C LEU A 35 7.32 -10.35 -11.63
N ARG A 36 7.27 -9.89 -12.88
CA ARG A 36 7.41 -10.77 -14.06
C ARG A 36 8.80 -11.34 -14.27
N GLN A 37 9.82 -10.79 -13.62
CA GLN A 37 11.19 -11.30 -13.68
C GLN A 37 11.45 -12.40 -12.65
N ASP A 38 10.55 -12.61 -11.70
CA ASP A 38 10.70 -13.62 -10.65
C ASP A 38 9.74 -14.80 -10.88
N PRO A 39 10.24 -16.02 -11.08
CA PRO A 39 9.42 -17.21 -11.36
C PRO A 39 8.40 -17.51 -10.25
N TYR A 40 8.76 -17.32 -8.98
CA TYR A 40 7.85 -17.56 -7.85
C TYR A 40 6.69 -16.56 -7.84
N ALA A 41 6.98 -15.29 -8.15
CA ALA A 41 5.94 -14.29 -8.25
C ALA A 41 4.98 -14.56 -9.40
N LEU A 42 5.47 -15.04 -10.54
CA LEU A 42 4.61 -15.42 -11.68
C LEU A 42 3.62 -16.53 -11.33
N GLU A 43 4.01 -17.47 -10.47
CA GLU A 43 3.16 -18.60 -10.08
C GLU A 43 2.23 -18.29 -8.90
N THR A 44 2.58 -17.34 -8.05
CA THR A 44 1.87 -17.12 -6.79
C THR A 44 1.15 -15.79 -6.71
N VAL A 45 1.66 -14.74 -7.35
CA VAL A 45 1.11 -13.38 -7.19
C VAL A 45 -0.07 -13.14 -8.13
N TYR A 46 -1.17 -12.71 -7.53
CA TYR A 46 -2.38 -12.27 -8.22
C TYR A 46 -2.58 -10.79 -7.92
N VAL A 47 -2.83 -9.98 -8.95
CA VAL A 47 -2.90 -8.52 -8.81
C VAL A 47 -4.26 -8.01 -9.27
N SER A 48 -4.81 -7.08 -8.51
CA SER A 48 -6.02 -6.32 -8.86
C SER A 48 -5.74 -4.83 -8.77
N VAL A 49 -6.39 -4.04 -9.62
CA VAL A 49 -6.37 -2.58 -9.56
C VAL A 49 -7.79 -2.05 -9.47
N ILE A 50 -8.05 -1.33 -8.40
CA ILE A 50 -9.29 -0.61 -8.14
C ILE A 50 -8.96 0.88 -8.20
N ALA A 51 -9.64 1.62 -9.06
CA ALA A 51 -9.57 3.08 -9.10
C ALA A 51 -10.82 3.68 -8.47
N PHE A 52 -10.64 4.72 -7.70
CA PHE A 52 -11.76 5.45 -7.11
C PHE A 52 -11.59 6.98 -7.23
N ALA A 53 -12.71 7.62 -7.41
CA ALA A 53 -12.95 9.05 -7.35
C ALA A 53 -14.40 9.20 -6.84
N GLY A 54 -15.28 9.98 -7.47
CA GLY A 54 -16.72 9.93 -7.22
C GLY A 54 -17.40 8.62 -7.65
N ILE A 55 -16.72 7.81 -8.48
CA ILE A 55 -17.14 6.46 -8.88
C ILE A 55 -15.99 5.50 -8.61
N VAL A 56 -16.31 4.33 -8.08
CA VAL A 56 -15.33 3.25 -7.86
C VAL A 56 -15.45 2.21 -8.98
N ARG A 57 -14.30 1.75 -9.49
CA ARG A 57 -14.24 0.74 -10.56
C ARG A 57 -13.06 -0.20 -10.36
N THR A 58 -13.29 -1.49 -10.52
CA THR A 58 -12.22 -2.45 -10.73
C THR A 58 -11.72 -2.32 -12.17
N LEU A 59 -10.54 -1.75 -12.35
CA LEU A 59 -9.90 -1.60 -13.66
C LEU A 59 -9.31 -2.91 -14.14
N VAL A 60 -8.72 -3.68 -13.22
CA VAL A 60 -8.22 -5.03 -13.46
C VAL A 60 -8.73 -5.91 -12.34
N PRO A 61 -9.51 -6.96 -12.64
CA PRO A 61 -9.91 -7.95 -11.64
C PRO A 61 -8.68 -8.70 -11.12
N LEU A 62 -8.85 -9.48 -10.05
CA LEU A 62 -7.75 -10.26 -9.48
C LEU A 62 -7.27 -11.33 -10.47
N VAL A 63 -6.16 -11.06 -11.13
CA VAL A 63 -5.54 -11.91 -12.17
C VAL A 63 -4.09 -12.24 -11.84
N GLU A 64 -3.58 -13.29 -12.44
CA GLU A 64 -2.18 -13.69 -12.33
C GLU A 64 -1.22 -12.60 -12.82
N ALA A 65 -0.06 -12.47 -12.19
CA ALA A 65 0.90 -11.40 -12.50
C ALA A 65 1.33 -11.41 -13.99
N PHE A 66 1.40 -12.58 -14.64
CA PHE A 66 1.76 -12.66 -16.05
C PHE A 66 0.63 -12.13 -16.96
N ALA A 67 -0.63 -12.33 -16.60
CA ALA A 67 -1.81 -11.91 -17.37
C ALA A 67 -2.22 -10.44 -17.12
N PHE A 68 -1.56 -9.77 -16.16
CA PHE A 68 -1.88 -8.41 -15.82
C PHE A 68 -1.40 -7.40 -16.88
N TYR A 69 -2.27 -6.51 -17.31
CA TYR A 69 -1.91 -5.35 -18.15
C TYR A 69 -2.29 -4.07 -17.41
N PRO A 70 -1.31 -3.15 -17.12
CA PRO A 70 -1.59 -1.90 -16.46
C PRO A 70 -2.58 -1.05 -17.25
N PRO A 71 -3.77 -0.76 -16.73
CA PRO A 71 -4.74 0.08 -17.42
C PRO A 71 -4.35 1.55 -17.29
N PRO A 72 -4.81 2.42 -18.19
CA PRO A 72 -4.75 3.85 -17.95
C PRO A 72 -5.61 4.20 -16.72
N LEU A 73 -5.10 5.03 -15.81
CA LEU A 73 -5.85 5.48 -14.65
C LEU A 73 -6.85 6.56 -15.09
N PRO A 74 -8.15 6.42 -14.77
CA PRO A 74 -9.13 7.44 -15.06
C PRO A 74 -8.94 8.64 -14.13
N LEU A 75 -9.36 9.82 -14.58
CA LEU A 75 -9.53 10.98 -13.73
C LEU A 75 -11.02 11.14 -13.43
N GLY A 76 -11.36 11.43 -12.17
CA GLY A 76 -12.74 11.67 -11.75
C GLY A 76 -12.86 12.76 -10.70
N SER A 77 -14.08 13.19 -10.43
CA SER A 77 -14.39 14.20 -9.44
C SER A 77 -14.69 13.58 -8.08
N GLY A 78 -14.19 14.18 -7.01
CA GLY A 78 -14.37 13.71 -5.63
C GLY A 78 -13.54 12.48 -5.27
N SER A 79 -13.35 12.23 -3.97
CA SER A 79 -12.62 11.08 -3.42
C SER A 79 -13.56 10.29 -2.51
N HIS A 80 -14.23 9.26 -3.05
CA HIS A 80 -15.19 8.43 -2.33
C HIS A 80 -14.49 7.23 -1.68
N LEU A 81 -13.73 7.49 -0.63
CA LEU A 81 -12.97 6.47 0.10
C LEU A 81 -13.89 5.42 0.75
N GLY A 82 -15.04 5.84 1.28
CA GLY A 82 -16.02 4.92 1.87
C GLY A 82 -16.55 3.92 0.83
N ALA A 83 -16.92 4.40 -0.34
CA ALA A 83 -17.35 3.55 -1.45
C ALA A 83 -16.20 2.63 -1.93
N ALA A 84 -14.95 3.12 -1.96
CA ALA A 84 -13.80 2.31 -2.32
C ALA A 84 -13.55 1.17 -1.32
N LEU A 85 -13.72 1.42 -0.02
CA LEU A 85 -13.62 0.38 1.02
C LEU A 85 -14.74 -0.67 0.89
N GLU A 86 -15.98 -0.24 0.66
CA GLU A 86 -17.11 -1.17 0.44
C GLU A 86 -16.84 -2.05 -0.79
N HIS A 87 -16.41 -1.44 -1.89
CA HIS A 87 -16.07 -2.16 -3.10
C HIS A 87 -14.90 -3.17 -2.89
N LEU A 88 -13.85 -2.76 -2.17
CA LEU A 88 -12.74 -3.66 -1.82
C LEU A 88 -13.20 -4.85 -0.96
N MET A 89 -14.11 -4.61 0.00
CA MET A 89 -14.68 -5.67 0.82
C MET A 89 -15.50 -6.67 -0.02
N ASP A 90 -16.26 -6.17 -0.99
CA ASP A 90 -17.01 -7.00 -1.93
C ASP A 90 -16.09 -7.82 -2.84
N GLU A 91 -14.97 -7.22 -3.33
CA GLU A 91 -13.94 -7.94 -4.08
C GLU A 91 -13.30 -9.06 -3.24
N PHE A 92 -13.04 -8.81 -1.95
CA PHE A 92 -12.53 -9.84 -1.04
C PHE A 92 -13.50 -11.00 -0.88
N ASP A 93 -14.78 -10.72 -0.67
CA ASP A 93 -15.77 -11.77 -0.47
C ASP A 93 -16.07 -12.55 -1.76
N ARG A 94 -15.87 -11.95 -2.92
CA ARG A 94 -16.09 -12.55 -4.24
C ARG A 94 -14.91 -13.38 -4.74
N TYR A 95 -13.68 -12.90 -4.58
CA TYR A 95 -12.51 -13.45 -5.27
C TYR A 95 -11.51 -14.17 -4.38
N LEU A 96 -11.49 -13.90 -3.06
CA LEU A 96 -10.56 -14.56 -2.18
C LEU A 96 -11.00 -15.98 -1.84
N ILE A 97 -10.09 -16.94 -2.02
CA ILE A 97 -10.30 -18.34 -1.67
C ILE A 97 -10.13 -18.50 -0.15
N LYS A 98 -11.17 -18.97 0.50
CA LYS A 98 -11.14 -19.29 1.94
C LYS A 98 -10.55 -20.68 2.14
N THR A 99 -9.82 -20.88 3.24
CA THR A 99 -9.35 -22.20 3.64
C THR A 99 -10.55 -23.08 4.03
N THR A 100 -10.58 -24.27 3.48
CA THR A 100 -11.51 -25.36 3.83
C THR A 100 -10.72 -26.56 4.34
N GLU A 101 -11.39 -27.64 4.70
CA GLU A 101 -10.72 -28.89 5.10
C GLU A 101 -9.91 -29.52 3.96
N GLU A 102 -10.34 -29.31 2.71
CA GLU A 102 -9.73 -29.90 1.52
C GLU A 102 -8.71 -28.97 0.83
N VAL A 103 -8.89 -27.65 0.92
CA VAL A 103 -8.11 -26.68 0.16
C VAL A 103 -7.58 -25.57 1.08
N LYS A 104 -6.27 -25.36 1.05
CA LYS A 104 -5.67 -24.17 1.66
C LYS A 104 -6.05 -22.94 0.84
N GLY A 105 -6.71 -21.98 1.50
CA GLY A 105 -7.09 -20.70 0.89
C GLY A 105 -5.91 -19.81 0.54
N ASP A 106 -6.21 -18.62 0.03
CA ASP A 106 -5.22 -17.62 -0.33
C ASP A 106 -4.34 -17.25 0.88
N TRP A 107 -3.15 -16.76 0.60
CA TRP A 107 -2.35 -16.06 1.60
C TRP A 107 -3.05 -14.76 1.99
N LYS A 108 -2.65 -14.21 3.13
CA LYS A 108 -3.18 -12.94 3.61
C LYS A 108 -2.95 -11.85 2.56
N PRO A 109 -4.03 -11.26 1.99
CA PRO A 109 -3.90 -10.25 0.95
C PRO A 109 -3.10 -9.03 1.39
N ILE A 110 -2.38 -8.43 0.46
CA ILE A 110 -1.74 -7.13 0.65
C ILE A 110 -2.57 -6.08 -0.10
N VAL A 111 -2.85 -4.98 0.57
CA VAL A 111 -3.57 -3.83 -0.02
C VAL A 111 -2.70 -2.59 0.07
N TYR A 112 -2.43 -1.97 -1.07
CA TYR A 112 -1.82 -0.66 -1.16
C TYR A 112 -2.90 0.36 -1.51
N LEU A 113 -3.29 1.18 -0.54
CA LEU A 113 -4.23 2.28 -0.72
C LEU A 113 -3.45 3.57 -0.89
N LEU A 114 -3.48 4.16 -2.09
CA LEU A 114 -2.82 5.43 -2.41
C LEU A 114 -3.87 6.53 -2.55
N THR A 115 -3.79 7.57 -1.73
CA THR A 115 -4.77 8.67 -1.69
C THR A 115 -4.15 9.93 -1.09
N ASP A 116 -4.70 11.10 -1.38
CA ASP A 116 -4.40 12.32 -0.63
C ASP A 116 -5.15 12.38 0.72
N GLY A 117 -6.02 11.40 1.00
CA GLY A 117 -6.65 11.18 2.29
C GLY A 117 -7.83 12.08 2.62
N HIS A 118 -8.36 12.86 1.68
CA HIS A 118 -9.53 13.71 1.88
C HIS A 118 -10.82 13.08 1.31
N PRO A 119 -11.50 12.20 2.06
CA PRO A 119 -12.74 11.63 1.58
C PRO A 119 -13.82 12.69 1.44
N THR A 120 -14.53 12.65 0.31
CA THR A 120 -15.69 13.53 0.05
C THR A 120 -17.02 12.83 0.30
N ASP A 121 -17.00 11.54 0.62
CA ASP A 121 -18.16 10.74 1.00
C ASP A 121 -18.19 10.42 2.50
N ARG A 122 -19.32 9.85 2.96
CA ARG A 122 -19.46 9.37 4.35
C ARG A 122 -18.83 7.99 4.51
N CYS A 123 -17.64 7.94 5.06
CA CYS A 123 -16.88 6.69 5.19
C CYS A 123 -17.03 5.97 6.54
N ASP A 124 -17.73 6.55 7.55
CA ASP A 124 -17.78 5.99 8.91
C ASP A 124 -18.32 4.55 8.97
N ASN A 125 -19.39 4.25 8.23
CA ASN A 125 -19.97 2.90 8.18
C ASN A 125 -19.04 1.90 7.50
N ALA A 126 -18.40 2.30 6.41
CA ALA A 126 -17.43 1.48 5.69
C ALA A 126 -16.20 1.19 6.56
N ILE A 127 -15.69 2.21 7.25
CA ILE A 127 -14.58 2.08 8.21
C ILE A 127 -14.98 1.13 9.35
N TYR A 128 -16.18 1.28 9.92
CA TYR A 128 -16.65 0.38 10.99
C TYR A 128 -16.70 -1.09 10.52
N ARG A 129 -17.29 -1.35 9.33
CA ARG A 129 -17.34 -2.70 8.74
C ARG A 129 -15.93 -3.24 8.48
N TRP A 130 -15.05 -2.40 7.94
CA TRP A 130 -13.65 -2.71 7.70
C TRP A 130 -12.96 -3.18 8.97
N GLN A 131 -12.99 -2.36 10.03
CA GLN A 131 -12.36 -2.67 11.31
C GLN A 131 -12.87 -3.97 11.92
N LYS A 132 -14.17 -4.22 11.83
CA LYS A 132 -14.82 -5.39 12.45
C LYS A 132 -14.54 -6.69 11.73
N ARG A 133 -14.44 -6.68 10.39
CA ARG A 133 -14.45 -7.92 9.60
C ARG A 133 -13.22 -8.13 8.72
N TYR A 134 -12.57 -7.05 8.24
CA TYR A 134 -11.59 -7.15 7.17
C TYR A 134 -10.18 -6.72 7.58
N ALA A 135 -10.01 -5.79 8.50
CA ALA A 135 -8.72 -5.25 8.89
C ALA A 135 -7.70 -6.34 9.32
N ARG A 136 -8.16 -7.43 9.94
CA ARG A 136 -7.31 -8.56 10.34
C ARG A 136 -7.09 -9.58 9.22
N ARG A 137 -7.89 -9.55 8.16
CA ARG A 137 -7.86 -10.52 7.05
C ARG A 137 -6.87 -10.14 5.97
N CYS A 138 -6.37 -8.92 5.97
CA CYS A 138 -5.38 -8.42 5.01
C CYS A 138 -4.31 -7.60 5.72
N THR A 139 -3.26 -7.25 4.98
CA THR A 139 -2.31 -6.22 5.37
C THR A 139 -2.58 -5.00 4.50
N LEU A 140 -3.21 -3.99 5.10
CA LEU A 140 -3.44 -2.70 4.45
C LEU A 140 -2.27 -1.77 4.74
N ILE A 141 -1.71 -1.19 3.69
CA ILE A 141 -0.69 -0.14 3.73
C ILE A 141 -1.34 1.08 3.09
N ALA A 142 -1.61 2.10 3.91
CA ALA A 142 -2.17 3.36 3.43
C ALA A 142 -1.05 4.34 3.10
N VAL A 143 -1.10 4.92 1.92
CA VAL A 143 -0.09 5.83 1.39
C VAL A 143 -0.74 7.19 1.20
N GLY A 144 -0.38 8.12 2.06
CA GLY A 144 -0.83 9.51 1.98
C GLY A 144 0.05 10.31 1.04
N LEU A 145 -0.55 10.95 0.04
CA LEU A 145 0.13 11.68 -1.02
C LEU A 145 -0.11 13.19 -0.88
N GLY A 146 0.95 13.97 -0.64
CA GLY A 146 0.89 15.42 -0.49
C GLY A 146 0.82 15.91 0.96
N ASN A 147 0.79 17.23 1.13
CA ASN A 147 0.92 17.89 2.43
C ASN A 147 -0.39 18.00 3.22
N SER A 148 -1.52 17.70 2.59
CA SER A 148 -2.86 17.90 3.16
C SER A 148 -3.56 16.59 3.55
N VAL A 149 -2.81 15.51 3.69
CA VAL A 149 -3.37 14.18 3.96
C VAL A 149 -4.14 14.11 5.30
N ASP A 150 -5.36 13.57 5.26
CA ASP A 150 -6.13 13.26 6.47
C ASP A 150 -5.66 11.95 7.11
N PHE A 151 -4.57 12.02 7.85
CA PHE A 151 -4.03 10.88 8.59
C PHE A 151 -4.98 10.34 9.67
N VAL A 152 -5.92 11.16 10.17
CA VAL A 152 -6.90 10.72 11.16
C VAL A 152 -7.80 9.65 10.56
N THR A 153 -8.27 9.86 9.34
CA THR A 153 -9.08 8.88 8.62
C THR A 153 -8.25 7.65 8.23
N LEU A 154 -7.03 7.82 7.71
CA LEU A 154 -6.17 6.67 7.36
C LEU A 154 -5.82 5.80 8.56
N ARG A 155 -5.60 6.38 9.74
CA ARG A 155 -5.33 5.65 10.98
C ARG A 155 -6.51 4.79 11.46
N LYS A 156 -7.73 5.14 11.10
CA LYS A 156 -8.88 4.28 11.38
C LYS A 156 -8.85 2.99 10.55
N LEU A 157 -8.14 2.98 9.42
CA LEU A 157 -8.06 1.82 8.51
C LEU A 157 -6.92 0.89 8.86
N THR A 158 -5.75 1.44 9.18
CA THR A 158 -4.52 0.67 9.41
C THR A 158 -3.53 1.44 10.28
N GLU A 159 -2.64 0.69 10.92
CA GLU A 159 -1.45 1.25 11.56
C GLU A 159 -0.28 1.42 10.59
N ASN A 160 -0.34 0.82 9.40
CA ASN A 160 0.71 0.88 8.38
C ASN A 160 0.46 2.07 7.46
N ILE A 161 1.02 3.21 7.78
CA ILE A 161 0.86 4.44 7.01
C ILE A 161 2.20 4.91 6.49
N VAL A 162 2.23 5.26 5.21
CA VAL A 162 3.36 5.86 4.49
C VAL A 162 2.94 7.27 4.09
N SER A 163 3.78 8.26 4.29
CA SER A 163 3.51 9.64 3.89
C SER A 163 4.53 10.13 2.86
N PHE A 164 4.03 10.72 1.80
CA PHE A 164 4.83 11.48 0.83
C PHE A 164 4.40 12.93 0.88
N GLU A 165 5.11 13.76 1.63
CA GLU A 165 4.83 15.20 1.71
C GLU A 165 5.18 15.90 0.39
N HIS A 166 6.23 15.47 -0.26
CA HIS A 166 6.63 15.97 -1.58
C HIS A 166 6.61 14.84 -2.61
N LEU A 167 5.79 15.04 -3.64
CA LEU A 167 5.59 14.08 -4.72
C LEU A 167 6.74 14.24 -5.74
N ASN A 168 7.88 13.64 -5.45
CA ASN A 168 8.99 13.63 -6.39
C ASN A 168 9.18 12.25 -7.03
N GLU A 169 9.63 12.24 -8.27
CA GLU A 169 9.78 11.03 -9.07
C GLU A 169 10.67 9.98 -8.40
N GLU A 170 11.77 10.39 -7.77
CA GLU A 170 12.72 9.46 -7.15
C GLU A 170 12.13 8.77 -5.91
N GLY A 171 11.42 9.51 -5.05
CA GLY A 171 10.72 8.95 -3.88
C GLY A 171 9.67 7.94 -4.29
N PHE A 172 8.87 8.26 -5.30
CA PHE A 172 7.91 7.31 -5.86
C PHE A 172 8.58 6.06 -6.43
N LYS A 173 9.64 6.22 -7.22
CA LYS A 173 10.40 5.10 -7.78
C LYS A 173 10.92 4.16 -6.69
N LYS A 174 11.52 4.72 -5.63
CA LYS A 174 12.02 3.93 -4.49
C LYS A 174 10.88 3.22 -3.74
N PHE A 175 9.75 3.91 -3.54
CA PHE A 175 8.57 3.30 -2.91
C PHE A 175 8.04 2.11 -3.72
N PHE A 176 7.90 2.23 -5.02
CA PHE A 176 7.44 1.12 -5.86
C PHE A 176 8.48 0.00 -5.98
N GLN A 177 9.77 0.30 -5.89
CA GLN A 177 10.81 -0.72 -5.73
C GLN A 177 10.64 -1.49 -4.42
N TRP A 178 10.35 -0.80 -3.31
CA TRP A 178 10.06 -1.43 -2.04
C TRP A 178 8.79 -2.28 -2.07
N ILE A 179 7.71 -1.83 -2.71
CA ILE A 179 6.53 -2.65 -2.95
C ILE A 179 6.93 -3.94 -3.67
N SER A 180 7.67 -3.83 -4.78
CA SER A 180 8.13 -4.98 -5.55
C SER A 180 8.91 -5.95 -4.66
N ALA A 181 9.91 -5.45 -3.93
CA ALA A 181 10.74 -6.25 -3.04
C ALA A 181 9.93 -6.93 -1.92
N SER A 182 8.93 -6.22 -1.34
CA SER A 182 8.05 -6.76 -0.31
C SER A 182 7.17 -7.90 -0.83
N VAL A 183 6.57 -7.73 -2.01
CA VAL A 183 5.75 -8.76 -2.66
C VAL A 183 6.60 -9.97 -3.05
N LEU A 184 7.81 -9.75 -3.61
CA LEU A 184 8.74 -10.83 -3.97
C LEU A 184 9.20 -11.62 -2.75
N SER A 185 9.53 -10.95 -1.66
CA SER A 185 9.93 -11.62 -0.40
C SER A 185 8.80 -12.49 0.13
N GLN A 186 7.56 -11.97 0.13
CA GLN A 186 6.39 -12.72 0.56
C GLN A 186 6.12 -13.91 -0.36
N SER A 187 6.22 -13.73 -1.68
CA SER A 187 6.05 -14.79 -2.66
C SER A 187 7.01 -15.97 -2.41
N LYS A 188 8.28 -15.68 -2.12
CA LYS A 188 9.30 -16.70 -1.80
C LYS A 188 9.01 -17.42 -0.48
N SER A 189 8.58 -16.70 0.56
CA SER A 189 8.19 -17.28 1.85
C SER A 189 7.04 -18.28 1.73
N ILE A 190 6.17 -18.09 0.75
CA ILE A 190 5.08 -19.02 0.42
C ILE A 190 5.63 -20.39 0.03
N GLY A 191 6.70 -20.43 -0.75
CA GLY A 191 7.40 -21.67 -1.14
C GLY A 191 7.97 -22.43 0.07
N ASP A 192 8.43 -21.71 1.08
CA ASP A 192 9.04 -22.27 2.29
C ASP A 192 8.02 -22.60 3.40
N GLY A 193 6.74 -22.29 3.21
CA GLY A 193 5.68 -22.59 4.17
C GLY A 193 5.69 -21.71 5.43
N VAL A 194 6.47 -20.65 5.46
CA VAL A 194 6.63 -19.74 6.61
C VAL A 194 5.70 -18.54 6.43
N GLU A 195 4.81 -18.33 7.38
CA GLU A 195 3.92 -17.17 7.40
C GLU A 195 4.71 -15.95 7.89
N GLN A 196 5.24 -15.15 6.97
CA GLN A 196 5.96 -13.91 7.29
C GLN A 196 5.06 -12.68 7.13
N ASN A 197 5.41 -11.61 7.85
CA ASN A 197 4.77 -10.31 7.68
C ASN A 197 5.09 -9.80 6.25
N PRO A 198 4.07 -9.41 5.44
CA PRO A 198 4.26 -8.97 4.06
C PRO A 198 5.10 -7.70 3.89
N MET A 199 5.29 -6.97 4.97
CA MET A 199 6.28 -5.91 4.97
C MET A 199 7.63 -6.54 5.23
N LEU A 200 8.57 -6.39 4.28
CA LEU A 200 9.94 -6.74 4.54
C LEU A 200 10.34 -6.20 5.90
N PRO A 201 10.91 -7.03 6.79
CA PRO A 201 11.65 -6.48 7.90
C PRO A 201 12.68 -5.57 7.25
N LEU A 202 12.61 -4.29 7.58
CA LEU A 202 13.44 -3.27 6.98
C LEU A 202 14.89 -3.69 7.12
N ASP A 203 15.46 -4.16 6.02
CA ASP A 203 16.88 -4.03 5.80
C ASP A 203 17.14 -2.52 5.91
N GLU A 204 18.12 -2.11 6.72
CA GLU A 204 18.46 -0.72 7.05
C GLU A 204 18.60 0.22 5.84
N ARG A 205 18.51 -0.33 4.63
CA ARG A 205 18.56 0.31 3.33
C ARG A 205 17.22 0.76 2.76
N TYR A 206 16.08 0.32 3.30
CA TYR A 206 14.74 0.59 2.75
C TYR A 206 13.72 0.92 3.85
N LEU A 207 13.27 2.12 3.87
CA LEU A 207 11.97 2.66 4.29
C LEU A 207 11.28 2.10 5.56
N GLN A 208 11.17 2.91 6.62
CA GLN A 208 10.47 2.60 7.88
C GLN A 208 9.15 3.38 8.01
N ILE A 209 8.16 2.78 8.61
CA ILE A 209 6.77 3.23 8.74
C ILE A 209 6.53 3.86 10.13
N VAL A 210 6.00 5.05 10.26
CA VAL A 210 5.89 5.85 11.51
C VAL A 210 4.49 5.82 12.14
N LYS A 211 4.34 5.77 13.47
CA LYS A 211 3.05 5.74 14.19
C LYS A 211 2.48 7.09 14.56
N ASP A 212 3.28 8.10 14.74
CA ASP A 212 2.84 9.43 15.16
C ASP A 212 3.44 10.52 14.29
N VAL A 213 2.64 11.00 13.35
CA VAL A 213 2.94 12.22 12.61
C VAL A 213 2.52 13.39 13.48
N GLN A 214 3.32 13.76 14.48
CA GLN A 214 3.36 15.16 14.89
C GLN A 214 4.14 15.87 13.79
N ARG A 215 3.53 16.93 13.22
CA ARG A 215 4.21 17.81 12.28
C ARG A 215 5.52 18.28 12.88
N HIS A 216 6.63 17.70 12.49
CA HIS A 216 7.92 18.30 12.72
C HIS A 216 8.06 19.46 11.72
N GLN A 217 7.90 20.68 12.22
CA GLN A 217 8.33 21.88 11.52
C GLN A 217 9.82 21.73 11.24
N GLY A 218 10.20 21.63 9.99
CA GLY A 218 11.61 21.60 9.55
C GLY A 218 12.05 20.32 8.82
N VAL A 219 11.16 19.57 8.22
CA VAL A 219 11.54 18.47 7.32
C VAL A 219 11.93 19.04 5.97
N ASP A 220 13.15 18.75 5.56
CA ASP A 220 13.72 19.13 4.28
C ASP A 220 12.85 18.58 3.12
N GLU A 221 12.68 19.36 2.05
CA GLU A 221 11.79 19.06 0.89
C GLU A 221 12.10 17.73 0.18
N ASN A 222 13.14 17.05 0.60
CA ASN A 222 13.68 15.84 -0.01
C ASN A 222 13.46 14.56 0.80
N CYS A 223 12.73 14.61 1.91
CA CYS A 223 12.56 13.44 2.80
C CYS A 223 11.25 12.72 2.61
N VAL A 224 11.30 11.40 2.61
CA VAL A 224 10.15 10.50 2.74
C VAL A 224 10.10 10.00 4.18
N THR A 225 8.97 10.18 4.85
CA THR A 225 8.80 9.80 6.26
C THR A 225 7.88 8.59 6.39
N PHE A 226 8.33 7.58 7.12
CA PHE A 226 7.59 6.32 7.34
C PHE A 226 7.33 6.07 8.81
N VAL A 227 6.22 5.42 9.14
CA VAL A 227 5.81 5.13 10.51
C VAL A 227 5.52 3.64 10.72
N GLY A 228 6.26 2.93 11.58
CA GLY A 228 6.06 1.51 11.86
C GLY A 228 6.44 1.04 13.25
N ARG A 229 6.24 -0.23 13.53
CA ARG A 229 6.74 -0.88 14.75
C ARG A 229 7.96 -1.73 14.42
N CYS A 230 9.05 -1.54 15.15
CA CYS A 230 10.14 -2.49 15.12
C CYS A 230 9.66 -3.85 15.66
N GLY A 231 9.70 -4.89 14.82
CA GLY A 231 9.23 -6.22 15.20
C GLY A 231 9.97 -6.82 16.40
N LYS A 232 11.20 -6.38 16.68
CA LYS A 232 12.00 -6.85 17.83
C LYS A 232 11.73 -6.07 19.13
N LEU A 233 11.38 -4.78 19.06
CA LEU A 233 11.29 -3.91 20.22
C LEU A 233 9.87 -3.44 20.55
N ASN A 234 8.90 -3.70 19.67
CA ASN A 234 7.51 -3.25 19.78
C ASN A 234 7.35 -1.75 20.12
N ARG A 235 8.35 -0.93 19.76
CA ARG A 235 8.38 0.52 19.99
C ARG A 235 8.18 1.26 18.66
N PRO A 236 7.45 2.39 18.67
CA PRO A 236 7.37 3.26 17.50
C PRO A 236 8.72 3.94 17.26
N TYR A 237 9.09 4.10 16.01
CA TYR A 237 10.30 4.82 15.61
C TYR A 237 10.06 5.57 14.30
N LEU A 238 10.84 6.62 14.09
CA LEU A 238 10.79 7.54 12.97
C LEU A 238 12.06 7.38 12.13
N MET A 239 11.95 7.18 10.82
CA MET A 239 13.08 7.34 9.90
C MET A 239 12.80 8.38 8.83
N LYS A 240 13.80 9.21 8.60
CA LYS A 240 13.87 10.12 7.47
C LYS A 240 14.71 9.48 6.38
N PHE A 241 14.24 9.54 5.15
CA PHE A 241 15.00 9.13 4.01
C PHE A 241 15.56 10.37 3.32
N ASP A 242 16.90 10.54 3.39
CA ASP A 242 17.59 11.64 2.74
C ASP A 242 18.00 11.24 1.32
N LYS A 243 17.68 12.07 0.36
CA LYS A 243 17.98 11.86 -1.06
C LYS A 243 19.45 11.97 -1.41
N GLU A 244 20.18 12.86 -0.75
CA GLU A 244 21.55 13.16 -1.13
C GLU A 244 22.52 12.06 -0.70
N LEU A 245 22.20 11.33 0.37
CA LEU A 245 23.10 10.35 0.96
C LEU A 245 22.91 8.91 0.45
N GLN A 246 21.85 8.59 -0.31
CA GLN A 246 21.49 7.22 -0.70
C GLN A 246 21.37 6.23 0.47
N TYR A 247 21.42 6.69 1.70
CA TYR A 247 21.37 5.95 2.95
C TYR A 247 20.31 6.53 3.88
N ALA A 248 19.69 5.67 4.67
CA ALA A 248 18.84 6.12 5.75
C ALA A 248 19.71 6.60 6.91
N SER A 249 19.59 7.87 7.31
CA SER A 249 20.22 8.34 8.54
C SER A 249 19.31 8.01 9.74
N GLU A 250 19.86 7.33 10.73
CA GLU A 250 19.17 7.10 12.00
C GLU A 250 19.16 8.39 12.84
N GLU A 251 18.09 9.16 12.74
CA GLU A 251 17.72 10.00 13.88
C GLU A 251 16.64 9.24 14.68
N VAL A 252 17.08 8.39 15.58
CA VAL A 252 16.20 7.76 16.57
C VAL A 252 15.90 8.79 17.66
N SER A 253 14.95 9.67 17.42
CA SER A 253 14.38 10.42 18.51
C SER A 253 13.36 9.54 19.21
N ALA A 254 13.74 9.05 20.40
CA ALA A 254 12.80 8.39 21.30
C ALA A 254 11.68 9.39 21.63
N ILE A 255 10.50 9.15 21.09
CA ILE A 255 9.30 9.90 21.44
C ILE A 255 8.90 9.44 22.84
N LYS A 256 8.99 10.36 23.81
CA LYS A 256 8.52 10.19 25.18
C LYS A 256 7.00 10.17 25.24
#